data_7cbee9e1dab9d71efd361ac633a12630
#
_entry.id   7cbee9e1dab9d71efd361ac633a12630
#
_cell.length_a   1.000
_cell.length_b   1.000
_cell.length_c   1.000
_cell.angle_alpha   90.00
_cell.angle_beta   90.00
_cell.angle_gamma   90.00
#
_symmetry.space_group_name_H-M   'P 1'
#
loop_
_entity.id
_entity.type
_entity.pdbx_description
1 polymer ?
#
loop_
_entity_poly.entity_id
_entity_poly.type
_entity_poly.pdbx_seq_one_letter_code
_entity_poly.pdbx_strand_id
1 'polypeptide(L)'
;MGLSSYGTPKYYDLILNNLIDVKDDGSIHLNMKYFAFTYDKVMTNKAFSDLFGILPKTKDEKTLQIHFDIGASAQKVLEDIILKMVNHVYKKTKMKNLCIGGGVALNGVANYKILKESPFDNIHIPPSPGDAGSAVGAAQYLYHVYHKNSKNIFTDKTELIQENIYVGPSFSNEDITDFLDSHNITYESFDRESLLKTTAQLIADGNVVGWYQGKMEWGPRALGNRSIL
;
A
#
# COMPACT_ATOMS: atom_id res chain seq x y z
N MET A 1 -2.97 5.40 6.37
CA MET A 1 -4.06 4.64 5.73
C MET A 1 -4.85 3.81 6.74
N GLY A 2 -4.29 2.77 7.42
CA GLY A 2 -5.08 1.94 8.33
C GLY A 2 -5.77 2.71 9.47
N LEU A 3 -5.04 3.55 10.19
CA LEU A 3 -5.60 4.38 11.27
C LEU A 3 -6.63 5.41 10.80
N SER A 4 -6.53 5.86 9.55
CA SER A 4 -7.35 6.98 9.05
C SER A 4 -8.84 6.66 8.97
N SER A 5 -9.20 5.38 8.83
CA SER A 5 -10.60 4.95 8.76
C SER A 5 -11.36 5.06 10.09
N TYR A 6 -10.64 5.20 11.22
CA TYR A 6 -11.21 5.32 12.55
C TYR A 6 -11.23 6.76 13.07
N GLY A 7 -10.74 7.73 12.28
CA GLY A 7 -10.63 9.13 12.66
C GLY A 7 -11.40 10.07 11.75
N THR A 8 -11.43 11.32 12.14
CA THR A 8 -11.92 12.43 11.32
C THR A 8 -10.78 13.41 11.06
N PRO A 9 -10.74 14.11 9.90
CA PRO A 9 -9.59 14.95 9.53
C PRO A 9 -9.60 16.33 10.23
N LYS A 10 -9.72 16.33 11.57
CA LYS A 10 -9.81 17.54 12.41
C LYS A 10 -8.56 18.43 12.35
N TYR A 11 -7.40 17.82 12.06
CA TYR A 11 -6.11 18.50 12.04
C TYR A 11 -5.63 18.84 10.62
N TYR A 12 -6.52 18.77 9.63
CA TYR A 12 -6.18 19.01 8.22
C TYR A 12 -5.51 20.39 8.03
N ASP A 13 -6.18 21.46 8.47
CA ASP A 13 -5.65 22.82 8.34
C ASP A 13 -4.41 23.03 9.22
N LEU A 14 -4.36 22.40 10.39
CA LEU A 14 -3.20 22.48 11.29
C LEU A 14 -1.94 21.91 10.59
N ILE A 15 -2.09 20.79 9.88
CA ILE A 15 -1.01 20.15 9.11
C ILE A 15 -0.56 21.08 7.97
N LEU A 16 -1.49 21.58 7.16
CA LEU A 16 -1.16 22.45 6.02
C LEU A 16 -0.52 23.76 6.45
N ASN A 17 -0.97 24.34 7.57
CA ASN A 17 -0.46 25.61 8.03
C ASN A 17 0.90 25.53 8.75
N ASN A 18 1.30 24.34 9.25
CA ASN A 18 2.49 24.20 10.08
C ASN A 18 3.53 23.21 9.54
N LEU A 19 3.09 22.04 9.06
CA LEU A 19 3.99 20.93 8.79
C LEU A 19 4.47 20.88 7.35
N ILE A 20 3.68 21.39 6.39
CA ILE A 20 3.94 21.20 4.97
C ILE A 20 3.47 22.40 4.16
N ASP A 21 4.34 22.89 3.30
CA ASP A 21 4.00 23.86 2.27
C ASP A 21 3.68 23.13 0.97
N VAL A 22 2.50 23.33 0.42
CA VAL A 22 2.00 22.67 -0.79
C VAL A 22 1.78 23.68 -1.89
N LYS A 23 2.52 23.54 -2.99
CA LYS A 23 2.39 24.42 -4.16
C LYS A 23 1.19 24.02 -5.04
N ASP A 24 0.88 24.87 -6.01
CA ASP A 24 -0.24 24.65 -6.95
C ASP A 24 -0.02 23.43 -7.87
N ASP A 25 1.21 23.10 -8.15
CA ASP A 25 1.60 21.93 -8.94
C ASP A 25 1.64 20.63 -8.13
N GLY A 26 1.40 20.70 -6.82
CA GLY A 26 1.48 19.58 -5.88
C GLY A 26 2.86 19.34 -5.31
N SER A 27 3.89 20.09 -5.70
CA SER A 27 5.20 20.02 -5.04
C SER A 27 5.10 20.44 -3.58
N ILE A 28 5.94 19.84 -2.74
CA ILE A 28 5.85 20.00 -1.29
C ILE A 28 7.20 20.35 -0.67
N HIS A 29 7.14 21.09 0.44
CA HIS A 29 8.27 21.28 1.34
C HIS A 29 7.82 21.03 2.78
N LEU A 30 8.54 20.12 3.46
CA LEU A 30 8.30 19.88 4.89
C LEU A 30 8.91 20.99 5.72
N ASN A 31 8.19 21.44 6.74
CA ASN A 31 8.73 22.33 7.75
C ASN A 31 9.58 21.52 8.75
N MET A 32 10.88 21.49 8.52
CA MET A 32 11.83 20.69 9.29
C MET A 32 11.92 21.04 10.77
N LYS A 33 11.28 22.12 11.23
CA LYS A 33 11.13 22.43 12.66
C LYS A 33 10.44 21.30 13.44
N TYR A 34 9.59 20.51 12.79
CA TYR A 34 8.75 19.47 13.42
C TYR A 34 9.28 18.05 13.23
N PHE A 35 10.34 17.88 12.42
CA PHE A 35 10.84 16.58 12.04
C PHE A 35 12.29 16.36 12.51
N ALA A 36 12.62 15.12 12.86
CA ALA A 36 13.93 14.75 13.41
C ALA A 36 14.72 13.75 12.53
N PHE A 37 14.09 13.17 11.50
CA PHE A 37 14.67 12.07 10.72
C PHE A 37 15.99 12.40 10.00
N THR A 38 16.38 13.65 9.92
CA THR A 38 17.69 14.05 9.36
C THR A 38 18.84 14.01 10.36
N TYR A 39 18.54 13.96 11.65
CA TYR A 39 19.55 14.03 12.72
C TYR A 39 19.29 13.05 13.89
N ASP A 40 18.16 12.36 13.89
CA ASP A 40 17.81 11.39 14.94
C ASP A 40 17.14 10.14 14.30
N LYS A 41 17.01 9.08 15.10
CA LYS A 41 16.35 7.81 14.71
C LYS A 41 14.83 7.85 14.77
N VAL A 42 14.24 8.97 15.17
CA VAL A 42 12.78 9.18 15.22
C VAL A 42 12.34 10.12 14.12
N MET A 43 11.09 9.97 13.69
CA MET A 43 10.55 10.77 12.57
C MET A 43 10.21 12.20 12.99
N THR A 44 9.67 12.39 14.18
CA THR A 44 9.17 13.67 14.69
C THR A 44 9.87 14.04 16.01
N ASN A 45 9.80 15.31 16.38
CA ASN A 45 10.45 15.83 17.58
C ASN A 45 9.41 16.43 18.56
N LYS A 46 9.91 17.04 19.65
CA LYS A 46 9.08 17.67 20.66
C LYS A 46 8.14 18.74 20.09
N ALA A 47 8.58 19.54 19.12
CA ALA A 47 7.74 20.59 18.52
C ALA A 47 6.50 19.98 17.81
N PHE A 48 6.63 18.81 17.21
CA PHE A 48 5.49 18.07 16.64
C PHE A 48 4.51 17.65 17.73
N SER A 49 5.00 17.11 18.85
CA SER A 49 4.17 16.71 19.99
C SER A 49 3.44 17.91 20.59
N ASP A 50 4.13 19.03 20.76
CA ASP A 50 3.56 20.28 21.28
C ASP A 50 2.48 20.84 20.35
N LEU A 51 2.65 20.71 19.03
CA LEU A 51 1.66 21.17 18.04
C LEU A 51 0.33 20.43 18.15
N PHE A 52 0.37 19.11 18.37
CA PHE A 52 -0.85 18.30 18.50
C PHE A 52 -1.32 18.12 19.96
N GLY A 53 -0.53 18.58 20.93
CA GLY A 53 -0.85 18.46 22.34
C GLY A 53 -0.80 17.00 22.86
N ILE A 54 0.00 16.14 22.22
CA ILE A 54 0.13 14.73 22.60
C ILE A 54 1.58 14.25 22.43
N LEU A 55 2.05 13.46 23.41
CA LEU A 55 3.36 12.79 23.32
C LEU A 55 3.33 11.61 22.35
N PRO A 56 4.48 11.19 21.81
CA PRO A 56 4.59 9.99 20.99
C PRO A 56 4.07 8.77 21.78
N LYS A 57 3.21 7.99 21.13
CA LYS A 57 2.65 6.77 21.71
C LYS A 57 3.72 5.68 21.80
N THR A 58 3.87 5.05 22.95
CA THR A 58 4.65 3.83 23.11
C THR A 58 3.90 2.61 22.56
N LYS A 59 4.63 1.48 22.39
CA LYS A 59 4.05 0.25 21.84
C LYS A 59 2.88 -0.27 22.67
N ASP A 60 2.98 -0.17 23.99
CA ASP A 60 2.05 -0.77 24.96
C ASP A 60 0.88 0.15 25.32
N GLU A 61 0.93 1.42 24.94
CA GLU A 61 -0.16 2.35 25.18
C GLU A 61 -1.34 2.12 24.23
N LYS A 62 -2.55 2.42 24.73
CA LYS A 62 -3.75 2.38 23.88
C LYS A 62 -3.70 3.48 22.81
N THR A 63 -4.20 3.15 21.63
CA THR A 63 -4.45 4.15 20.59
C THR A 63 -5.68 4.97 20.97
N LEU A 64 -5.51 6.29 21.09
CA LEU A 64 -6.56 7.24 21.44
C LEU A 64 -7.19 7.85 20.18
N GLN A 65 -8.36 8.47 20.32
CA GLN A 65 -9.07 9.12 19.19
C GLN A 65 -8.20 10.15 18.47
N ILE A 66 -7.38 10.89 19.20
CA ILE A 66 -6.46 11.89 18.61
C ILE A 66 -5.47 11.25 17.62
N HIS A 67 -4.99 10.02 17.86
CA HIS A 67 -4.11 9.33 16.93
C HIS A 67 -4.84 8.96 15.62
N PHE A 68 -6.10 8.55 15.72
CA PHE A 68 -6.94 8.28 14.54
C PHE A 68 -7.22 9.56 13.77
N ASP A 69 -7.54 10.66 14.45
CA ASP A 69 -7.83 11.95 13.84
C ASP A 69 -6.60 12.56 13.16
N ILE A 70 -5.40 12.43 13.74
CA ILE A 70 -4.14 12.81 13.11
C ILE A 70 -3.90 11.94 11.87
N GLY A 71 -4.11 10.63 11.97
CA GLY A 71 -3.99 9.70 10.85
C GLY A 71 -4.95 10.03 9.71
N ALA A 72 -6.21 10.34 10.02
CA ALA A 72 -7.22 10.76 9.04
C ALA A 72 -6.85 12.10 8.38
N SER A 73 -6.33 13.05 9.15
CA SER A 73 -5.90 14.35 8.66
C SER A 73 -4.71 14.24 7.71
N ALA A 74 -3.70 13.45 8.10
CA ALA A 74 -2.53 13.20 7.25
C ALA A 74 -2.91 12.46 5.95
N GLN A 75 -3.84 11.50 6.02
CA GLN A 75 -4.35 10.80 4.84
C GLN A 75 -5.07 11.78 3.90
N LYS A 76 -5.92 12.65 4.42
CA LYS A 76 -6.63 13.65 3.62
C LYS A 76 -5.68 14.64 2.94
N VAL A 77 -4.67 15.12 3.66
CA VAL A 77 -3.61 15.98 3.10
C VAL A 77 -2.87 15.27 1.97
N LEU A 78 -2.47 14.00 2.18
CA LEU A 78 -1.80 13.20 1.16
C LEU A 78 -2.65 13.06 -0.11
N GLU A 79 -3.92 12.73 0.02
CA GLU A 79 -4.85 12.58 -1.10
C GLU A 79 -4.96 13.87 -1.93
N ASP A 80 -5.08 15.01 -1.27
CA ASP A 80 -5.22 16.30 -1.95
C ASP A 80 -3.91 16.72 -2.65
N ILE A 81 -2.75 16.43 -2.04
CA ILE A 81 -1.44 16.64 -2.67
C ILE A 81 -1.30 15.79 -3.93
N ILE A 82 -1.59 14.49 -3.82
CA ILE A 82 -1.47 13.56 -4.96
C ILE A 82 -2.40 14.00 -6.10
N LEU A 83 -3.63 14.39 -5.81
CA LEU A 83 -4.54 14.89 -6.85
C LEU A 83 -4.02 16.16 -7.51
N LYS A 84 -3.42 17.09 -6.76
CA LYS A 84 -2.76 18.27 -7.36
C LYS A 84 -1.63 17.85 -8.30
N MET A 85 -0.75 16.96 -7.86
CA MET A 85 0.37 16.45 -8.68
C MET A 85 -0.14 15.78 -9.96
N VAL A 86 -1.09 14.88 -9.85
CA VAL A 86 -1.67 14.14 -10.97
C VAL A 86 -2.36 15.08 -11.96
N ASN A 87 -3.14 16.04 -11.48
CA ASN A 87 -3.78 17.05 -12.33
C ASN A 87 -2.75 17.96 -13.03
N HIS A 88 -1.66 18.32 -12.34
CA HIS A 88 -0.58 19.09 -12.93
C HIS A 88 0.11 18.31 -14.07
N VAL A 89 0.43 17.02 -13.83
CA VAL A 89 1.03 16.14 -14.85
C VAL A 89 0.11 16.05 -16.07
N TYR A 90 -1.19 15.85 -15.87
CA TYR A 90 -2.15 15.81 -16.97
C TYR A 90 -2.20 17.14 -17.76
N LYS A 91 -2.22 18.27 -17.06
CA LYS A 91 -2.21 19.60 -17.73
C LYS A 91 -0.97 19.77 -18.62
N LYS A 92 0.17 19.26 -18.19
CA LYS A 92 1.44 19.34 -18.93
C LYS A 92 1.54 18.35 -20.09
N THR A 93 1.10 17.12 -19.91
CA THR A 93 1.35 16.01 -20.85
C THR A 93 0.19 15.73 -21.79
N LYS A 94 -1.05 15.97 -21.34
CA LYS A 94 -2.29 15.57 -22.02
C LYS A 94 -2.36 14.06 -22.33
N MET A 95 -1.55 13.25 -21.66
CA MET A 95 -1.56 11.80 -21.80
C MET A 95 -2.81 11.21 -21.15
N LYS A 96 -3.27 10.08 -21.68
CA LYS A 96 -4.46 9.38 -21.17
C LYS A 96 -4.12 8.33 -20.11
N ASN A 97 -2.90 7.85 -20.09
CA ASN A 97 -2.44 6.80 -19.22
C ASN A 97 -1.49 7.35 -18.17
N LEU A 98 -1.67 6.96 -16.92
CA LEU A 98 -0.84 7.34 -15.79
C LEU A 98 -0.16 6.08 -15.21
N CYS A 99 1.16 6.14 -15.05
CA CYS A 99 1.91 5.15 -14.29
C CYS A 99 2.36 5.76 -12.96
N ILE A 100 2.16 5.05 -11.85
CA ILE A 100 2.54 5.51 -10.51
C ILE A 100 3.49 4.49 -9.89
N GLY A 101 4.68 4.96 -9.49
CA GLY A 101 5.66 4.20 -8.73
C GLY A 101 6.02 4.92 -7.42
N GLY A 102 6.82 4.26 -6.59
CA GLY A 102 7.22 4.73 -5.27
C GLY A 102 6.37 4.16 -4.14
N GLY A 103 6.88 4.20 -2.88
CA GLY A 103 6.21 3.61 -1.73
C GLY A 103 4.81 4.19 -1.45
N VAL A 104 4.55 5.44 -1.83
CA VAL A 104 3.23 6.09 -1.68
C VAL A 104 2.16 5.42 -2.55
N ALA A 105 2.54 4.83 -3.68
CA ALA A 105 1.63 4.08 -4.55
C ALA A 105 1.06 2.80 -3.90
N LEU A 106 1.53 2.41 -2.71
CA LEU A 106 0.90 1.38 -1.87
C LEU A 106 -0.34 1.89 -1.11
N ASN A 107 -0.66 3.18 -1.19
CA ASN A 107 -1.82 3.75 -0.55
C ASN A 107 -3.08 3.56 -1.42
N GLY A 108 -3.77 2.43 -1.21
CA GLY A 108 -4.97 2.06 -1.99
C GLY A 108 -6.11 3.09 -1.91
N VAL A 109 -6.24 3.83 -0.80
CA VAL A 109 -7.26 4.88 -0.64
C VAL A 109 -6.96 6.05 -1.58
N ALA A 110 -5.71 6.53 -1.59
CA ALA A 110 -5.27 7.58 -2.50
C ALA A 110 -5.36 7.12 -3.97
N ASN A 111 -4.97 5.88 -4.26
CA ASN A 111 -5.06 5.31 -5.62
C ASN A 111 -6.50 5.26 -6.13
N TYR A 112 -7.45 4.85 -5.27
CA TYR A 112 -8.87 4.86 -5.63
C TYR A 112 -9.39 6.28 -5.92
N LYS A 113 -8.95 7.25 -5.13
CA LYS A 113 -9.30 8.65 -5.34
C LYS A 113 -8.75 9.19 -6.67
N ILE A 114 -7.50 8.85 -7.01
CA ILE A 114 -6.92 9.18 -8.33
C ILE A 114 -7.77 8.58 -9.44
N LEU A 115 -8.15 7.31 -9.33
CA LEU A 115 -8.99 6.63 -10.32
C LEU A 115 -10.34 7.32 -10.53
N LYS A 116 -10.93 7.87 -9.48
CA LYS A 116 -12.26 8.50 -9.52
C LYS A 116 -12.24 9.96 -9.92
N GLU A 117 -11.22 10.71 -9.52
CA GLU A 117 -11.22 12.17 -9.58
C GLU A 117 -10.16 12.75 -10.52
N SER A 118 -9.27 11.92 -11.07
CA SER A 118 -8.27 12.40 -12.02
C SER A 118 -8.78 12.35 -13.47
N PRO A 119 -8.19 13.15 -14.37
CA PRO A 119 -8.57 13.17 -15.78
C PRO A 119 -7.89 12.06 -16.61
N PHE A 120 -7.23 11.08 -16.00
CA PHE A 120 -6.62 9.96 -16.70
C PHE A 120 -7.63 8.84 -16.96
N ASP A 121 -7.60 8.28 -18.18
CA ASP A 121 -8.47 7.16 -18.57
C ASP A 121 -8.01 5.85 -17.93
N ASN A 122 -6.69 5.65 -17.81
CA ASN A 122 -6.09 4.44 -17.26
C ASN A 122 -4.99 4.77 -16.25
N ILE A 123 -4.92 3.96 -15.18
CA ILE A 123 -3.89 4.06 -14.15
C ILE A 123 -3.23 2.69 -14.00
N HIS A 124 -1.90 2.68 -14.07
CA HIS A 124 -1.09 1.49 -13.83
C HIS A 124 -0.23 1.69 -12.58
N ILE A 125 -0.34 0.75 -11.65
CA ILE A 125 0.46 0.66 -10.43
C ILE A 125 1.05 -0.75 -10.37
N PRO A 126 2.38 -0.91 -10.41
CA PRO A 126 2.96 -2.24 -10.34
C PRO A 126 2.68 -2.90 -8.98
N PRO A 127 2.67 -4.23 -8.90
CA PRO A 127 2.37 -4.97 -7.66
C PRO A 127 3.29 -4.63 -6.49
N SER A 128 4.53 -4.27 -6.79
CA SER A 128 5.52 -3.76 -5.83
C SER A 128 6.05 -2.40 -6.29
N PRO A 129 5.30 -1.32 -6.06
CA PRO A 129 5.67 0.00 -6.56
C PRO A 129 6.82 0.66 -5.79
N GLY A 130 7.16 0.15 -4.59
CA GLY A 130 8.26 0.64 -3.76
C GLY A 130 9.62 0.05 -4.14
N ASP A 131 10.58 0.17 -3.22
CA ASP A 131 12.00 -0.18 -3.45
C ASP A 131 12.21 -1.63 -3.90
N ALA A 132 11.42 -2.57 -3.37
CA ALA A 132 11.51 -3.98 -3.75
C ALA A 132 11.22 -4.23 -5.24
N GLY A 133 10.40 -3.40 -5.88
CA GLY A 133 10.11 -3.49 -7.32
C GLY A 133 11.28 -3.14 -8.22
N SER A 134 12.27 -2.40 -7.71
CA SER A 134 13.47 -2.05 -8.46
C SER A 134 14.30 -3.28 -8.88
N ALA A 135 14.23 -4.38 -8.12
CA ALA A 135 14.89 -5.63 -8.48
C ALA A 135 14.35 -6.21 -9.79
N VAL A 136 13.03 -6.25 -9.95
CA VAL A 136 12.38 -6.70 -11.20
C VAL A 136 12.65 -5.71 -12.33
N GLY A 137 12.56 -4.42 -12.05
CA GLY A 137 12.88 -3.37 -13.03
C GLY A 137 14.30 -3.48 -13.55
N ALA A 138 15.28 -3.72 -12.68
CA ALA A 138 16.68 -3.92 -13.08
C ALA A 138 16.86 -5.17 -13.94
N ALA A 139 16.23 -6.29 -13.57
CA ALA A 139 16.29 -7.52 -14.35
C ALA A 139 15.66 -7.34 -15.75
N GLN A 140 14.50 -6.69 -15.83
CA GLN A 140 13.83 -6.38 -17.09
C GLN A 140 14.64 -5.43 -17.95
N TYR A 141 15.23 -4.39 -17.37
CA TYR A 141 16.11 -3.48 -18.09
C TYR A 141 17.32 -4.20 -18.69
N LEU A 142 17.99 -5.03 -17.88
CA LEU A 142 19.13 -5.82 -18.35
C LEU A 142 18.74 -6.74 -19.49
N TYR A 143 17.64 -7.48 -19.33
CA TYR A 143 17.18 -8.45 -20.32
C TYR A 143 16.73 -7.78 -21.62
N HIS A 144 15.89 -6.76 -21.54
CA HIS A 144 15.26 -6.16 -22.71
C HIS A 144 16.11 -5.07 -23.36
N VAL A 145 16.75 -4.22 -22.57
CA VAL A 145 17.47 -3.04 -23.08
C VAL A 145 18.94 -3.36 -23.32
N TYR A 146 19.64 -3.85 -22.30
CA TYR A 146 21.08 -4.08 -22.41
C TYR A 146 21.41 -5.27 -23.33
N HIS A 147 20.77 -6.41 -23.15
CA HIS A 147 20.96 -7.57 -24.00
C HIS A 147 20.19 -7.52 -25.33
N LYS A 148 19.43 -6.46 -25.57
CA LYS A 148 18.62 -6.26 -26.78
C LYS A 148 17.72 -7.45 -27.12
N ASN A 149 17.28 -8.20 -26.13
CA ASN A 149 16.32 -9.30 -26.30
C ASN A 149 14.88 -8.78 -26.53
N SER A 150 14.78 -7.58 -27.08
CA SER A 150 13.49 -6.96 -27.38
C SER A 150 12.88 -7.56 -28.66
N LYS A 151 12.12 -8.60 -28.52
CA LYS A 151 10.87 -8.68 -29.33
C LYS A 151 10.00 -7.54 -28.80
N ASN A 152 9.49 -6.72 -29.69
CA ASN A 152 8.71 -5.53 -29.40
C ASN A 152 7.79 -5.69 -28.19
N ILE A 153 8.26 -5.35 -26.98
CA ILE A 153 7.49 -5.36 -25.73
C ILE A 153 6.23 -4.49 -25.84
N PHE A 154 6.22 -3.56 -26.78
CA PHE A 154 5.15 -2.59 -26.99
C PHE A 154 4.13 -2.98 -28.09
N THR A 155 4.35 -4.02 -28.85
CA THR A 155 3.50 -4.39 -30.01
C THR A 155 2.87 -5.77 -29.92
N ASP A 156 3.46 -6.71 -29.19
CA ASP A 156 2.83 -7.99 -28.92
C ASP A 156 1.99 -7.90 -27.64
N LYS A 157 0.70 -8.17 -27.77
CA LYS A 157 -0.23 -8.40 -26.65
C LYS A 157 0.09 -9.68 -25.84
N THR A 158 1.27 -10.24 -26.01
CA THR A 158 1.74 -11.40 -25.28
C THR A 158 2.13 -10.99 -23.88
N GLU A 159 1.25 -11.35 -22.96
CA GLU A 159 1.47 -11.59 -21.54
C GLU A 159 2.66 -10.83 -20.95
N LEU A 160 2.46 -9.55 -20.66
CA LEU A 160 3.36 -8.83 -19.78
C LEU A 160 3.42 -9.63 -18.47
N ILE A 161 4.63 -10.00 -18.04
CA ILE A 161 4.92 -10.71 -16.79
C ILE A 161 4.19 -10.10 -15.58
N GLN A 162 3.72 -8.85 -15.69
CA GLN A 162 3.00 -8.11 -14.67
C GLN A 162 1.48 -8.32 -14.66
N GLU A 163 0.88 -9.00 -15.63
CA GLU A 163 -0.55 -9.34 -15.58
C GLU A 163 -0.85 -10.42 -14.53
N ASN A 164 0.13 -11.23 -14.18
CA ASN A 164 0.00 -12.25 -13.15
C ASN A 164 0.83 -11.88 -11.92
N ILE A 165 0.15 -11.42 -10.87
CA ILE A 165 0.77 -11.12 -9.58
C ILE A 165 0.98 -12.38 -8.72
N TYR A 166 0.36 -13.51 -9.09
CA TYR A 166 0.42 -14.78 -8.36
C TYR A 166 1.58 -15.64 -8.85
N VAL A 167 2.81 -15.16 -8.61
CA VAL A 167 4.06 -15.81 -9.05
C VAL A 167 4.88 -16.40 -7.90
N GLY A 168 4.41 -16.27 -6.68
CA GLY A 168 5.04 -16.84 -5.49
C GLY A 168 4.76 -18.34 -5.32
N PRO A 169 5.22 -18.91 -4.20
CA PRO A 169 5.03 -20.34 -3.92
C PRO A 169 3.56 -20.71 -3.76
N SER A 170 3.26 -21.96 -4.09
CA SER A 170 1.99 -22.62 -3.78
C SER A 170 2.27 -23.99 -3.20
N PHE A 171 1.34 -24.48 -2.41
CA PHE A 171 1.44 -25.78 -1.77
C PHE A 171 0.16 -26.56 -2.08
N SER A 172 0.29 -27.84 -2.41
CA SER A 172 -0.85 -28.74 -2.54
C SER A 172 -1.43 -29.08 -1.16
N ASN A 173 -2.65 -29.61 -1.13
CA ASN A 173 -3.20 -30.11 0.13
C ASN A 173 -2.34 -31.23 0.72
N GLU A 174 -1.75 -32.08 -0.13
CA GLU A 174 -0.85 -33.16 0.27
C GLU A 174 0.42 -32.61 0.93
N ASP A 175 1.08 -31.60 0.31
CA ASP A 175 2.25 -30.94 0.92
C ASP A 175 1.91 -30.37 2.31
N ILE A 176 0.71 -29.80 2.45
CA ILE A 176 0.26 -29.18 3.71
C ILE A 176 -0.01 -30.25 4.77
N THR A 177 -0.73 -31.33 4.43
CA THR A 177 -1.04 -32.40 5.38
C THR A 177 0.23 -33.12 5.82
N ASP A 178 1.14 -33.46 4.90
CA ASP A 178 2.42 -34.08 5.21
C ASP A 178 3.26 -33.23 6.16
N PHE A 179 3.29 -31.91 5.92
CA PHE A 179 3.96 -30.97 6.83
C PHE A 179 3.33 -30.95 8.22
N LEU A 180 2.01 -30.85 8.31
CA LEU A 180 1.28 -30.80 9.60
C LEU A 180 1.47 -32.13 10.38
N ASP A 181 1.35 -33.25 9.71
CA ASP A 181 1.50 -34.58 10.32
C ASP A 181 2.94 -34.81 10.82
N SER A 182 3.94 -34.43 10.01
CA SER A 182 5.36 -34.56 10.40
C SER A 182 5.75 -33.72 11.61
N HIS A 183 5.01 -32.62 11.87
CA HIS A 183 5.22 -31.74 13.02
C HIS A 183 4.23 -31.94 14.16
N ASN A 184 3.37 -32.98 14.09
CA ASN A 184 2.32 -33.27 15.06
C ASN A 184 1.39 -32.08 15.34
N ILE A 185 1.04 -31.30 14.29
CA ILE A 185 0.12 -30.16 14.37
C ILE A 185 -1.30 -30.67 14.12
N THR A 186 -2.19 -30.44 15.07
CA THR A 186 -3.62 -30.79 14.94
C THR A 186 -4.30 -29.86 13.93
N TYR A 187 -5.05 -30.42 13.01
CA TYR A 187 -5.83 -29.66 12.02
C TYR A 187 -7.17 -30.35 11.74
N GLU A 188 -8.07 -29.60 11.13
CA GLU A 188 -9.35 -30.10 10.59
C GLU A 188 -9.37 -29.94 9.07
N SER A 189 -9.93 -30.95 8.40
CA SER A 189 -10.09 -30.90 6.94
C SER A 189 -11.54 -30.69 6.58
N PHE A 190 -11.80 -29.74 5.69
CA PHE A 190 -13.13 -29.38 5.23
C PHE A 190 -13.24 -29.50 3.71
N ASP A 191 -14.43 -29.80 3.21
CA ASP A 191 -14.78 -29.46 1.84
C ASP A 191 -14.89 -27.95 1.67
N ARG A 192 -14.90 -27.48 0.41
CA ARG A 192 -14.89 -26.03 0.12
C ARG A 192 -16.08 -25.28 0.73
N GLU A 193 -17.27 -25.85 0.70
CA GLU A 193 -18.47 -25.17 1.21
C GLU A 193 -18.43 -25.04 2.73
N SER A 194 -18.06 -26.11 3.42
CA SER A 194 -17.89 -26.12 4.87
C SER A 194 -16.78 -25.19 5.32
N LEU A 195 -15.63 -25.17 4.60
CA LEU A 195 -14.53 -24.25 4.89
C LEU A 195 -14.99 -22.78 4.84
N LEU A 196 -15.70 -22.40 3.77
CA LEU A 196 -16.17 -21.03 3.61
C LEU A 196 -17.19 -20.62 4.69
N LYS A 197 -18.13 -21.53 5.03
CA LYS A 197 -19.12 -21.29 6.09
C LYS A 197 -18.45 -21.13 7.45
N THR A 198 -17.54 -22.05 7.81
CA THR A 198 -16.81 -22.02 9.08
C THR A 198 -15.99 -20.74 9.19
N THR A 199 -15.26 -20.38 8.14
CA THR A 199 -14.45 -19.17 8.11
C THR A 199 -15.31 -17.92 8.27
N ALA A 200 -16.42 -17.82 7.53
CA ALA A 200 -17.35 -16.71 7.63
C ALA A 200 -17.95 -16.58 9.04
N GLN A 201 -18.29 -17.72 9.69
CA GLN A 201 -18.80 -17.71 11.05
C GLN A 201 -17.74 -17.24 12.06
N LEU A 202 -16.51 -17.73 11.95
CA LEU A 202 -15.40 -17.30 12.80
C LEU A 202 -15.18 -15.78 12.71
N ILE A 203 -15.22 -15.21 11.50
CA ILE A 203 -15.10 -13.77 11.31
C ILE A 203 -16.29 -13.02 11.91
N ALA A 204 -17.53 -13.53 11.71
CA ALA A 204 -18.72 -12.93 12.29
C ALA A 204 -18.72 -12.93 13.82
N ASP A 205 -18.10 -13.95 14.42
CA ASP A 205 -17.92 -14.08 15.88
C ASP A 205 -16.75 -13.22 16.41
N GLY A 206 -16.08 -12.44 15.55
CA GLY A 206 -14.99 -11.52 15.91
C GLY A 206 -13.62 -12.16 16.04
N ASN A 207 -13.43 -13.37 15.51
CA ASN A 207 -12.12 -14.01 15.46
C ASN A 207 -11.28 -13.45 14.33
N VAL A 208 -9.95 -13.51 14.49
CA VAL A 208 -8.98 -13.17 13.45
C VAL A 208 -8.59 -14.45 12.71
N VAL A 209 -8.76 -14.46 11.39
CA VAL A 209 -8.47 -15.64 10.55
C VAL A 209 -7.34 -15.32 9.59
N GLY A 210 -6.28 -16.14 9.61
CA GLY A 210 -5.26 -16.14 8.56
C GLY A 210 -5.77 -16.96 7.36
N TRP A 211 -5.86 -16.31 6.19
CA TRP A 211 -6.31 -16.96 4.95
C TRP A 211 -5.17 -17.08 3.95
N TYR A 212 -5.01 -18.26 3.38
CA TYR A 212 -4.07 -18.53 2.30
C TYR A 212 -4.70 -19.48 1.27
N GLN A 213 -4.57 -19.16 -0.02
CA GLN A 213 -5.04 -20.01 -1.11
C GLN A 213 -4.18 -19.84 -2.37
N GLY A 214 -3.99 -20.92 -3.12
CA GLY A 214 -3.31 -20.91 -4.41
C GLY A 214 -1.87 -20.39 -4.34
N LYS A 215 -1.42 -19.70 -5.40
CA LYS A 215 -0.08 -19.10 -5.46
C LYS A 215 -0.05 -17.78 -4.70
N MET A 216 1.01 -17.58 -3.92
CA MET A 216 1.25 -16.33 -3.21
C MET A 216 1.43 -15.16 -4.17
N GLU A 217 0.90 -14.00 -3.79
CA GLU A 217 1.12 -12.77 -4.54
C GLU A 217 2.56 -12.29 -4.41
N TRP A 218 3.09 -11.74 -5.48
CA TRP A 218 4.29 -10.93 -5.44
C TRP A 218 3.96 -9.49 -5.00
N GLY A 219 4.79 -8.94 -4.13
CA GLY A 219 4.61 -7.61 -3.58
C GLY A 219 4.19 -7.59 -2.11
N PRO A 220 4.20 -6.41 -1.46
CA PRO A 220 4.01 -6.28 -0.02
C PRO A 220 2.54 -6.33 0.41
N ARG A 221 1.60 -6.32 -0.52
CA ARG A 221 0.16 -6.33 -0.22
C ARG A 221 -0.47 -7.68 -0.46
N ALA A 222 -1.41 -8.05 0.40
CA ALA A 222 -2.34 -9.13 0.17
C ALA A 222 -3.36 -8.70 -0.89
N LEU A 223 -3.61 -9.56 -1.88
CA LEU A 223 -4.52 -9.30 -3.00
C LEU A 223 -5.49 -10.48 -3.25
N GLY A 224 -5.82 -11.20 -2.18
CA GLY A 224 -6.83 -12.26 -2.16
C GLY A 224 -6.30 -13.66 -1.90
N ASN A 225 -5.01 -13.93 -2.08
CA ASN A 225 -4.44 -15.26 -1.84
C ASN A 225 -3.76 -15.39 -0.47
N ARG A 226 -3.39 -14.31 0.17
CA ARG A 226 -2.92 -14.29 1.56
C ARG A 226 -3.50 -13.06 2.26
N SER A 227 -4.23 -13.26 3.34
CA SER A 227 -4.88 -12.16 4.05
C SER A 227 -5.02 -12.48 5.54
N ILE A 228 -5.20 -11.44 6.32
CA ILE A 228 -5.71 -11.54 7.68
C ILE A 228 -7.12 -10.95 7.63
N LEU A 229 -8.09 -11.78 7.92
CA LEU A 229 -9.52 -11.47 7.88
C LEU A 229 -10.06 -11.27 9.28
#